data_ad2ddccfd06c75d3aced6bb5b32fdd54
#
_entry.id   ad2ddccfd06c75d3aced6bb5b32fdd54
#
_cell.length_a   1.000
_cell.length_b   1.000
_cell.length_c   1.000
_cell.angle_alpha   90.00
_cell.angle_beta   90.00
_cell.angle_gamma   90.00
#
_symmetry.space_group_name_H-M   'P 1'
#
loop_
_entity.id
_entity.type
_entity.pdbx_description
1 polymer ?
#
loop_
_entity_poly.entity_id
_entity_poly.type
_entity_poly.pdbx_seq_one_letter_code
_entity_poly.pdbx_strand_id
1 'polypeptide(L)'
;QQYPDSKYAADAKQRMVHIKDRLARYEIAIARFYMRRQAYVAAANRGRYVIEHFPNTTQVQQALEIMVSSYEQLGLKELRDNAMKTLKLNYPDSEFIS
;
A
#
# COMPACT_ATOMS: atom_id res chain seq x y z
N GLN A 1 31.04 1.02 17.55
CA GLN A 1 29.95 0.94 18.47
C GLN A 1 28.90 -0.06 18.07
N GLN A 2 28.61 -0.96 18.88
CA GLN A 2 27.63 -1.94 18.54
C GLN A 2 26.75 -2.28 19.70
N TYR A 3 25.61 -2.80 19.39
CA TYR A 3 24.63 -3.15 20.39
C TYR A 3 24.61 -4.66 20.50
N PRO A 4 25.32 -5.20 21.45
CA PRO A 4 25.36 -6.64 21.58
C PRO A 4 24.03 -7.20 22.01
N ASP A 5 23.17 -6.34 22.43
CA ASP A 5 21.91 -6.76 22.99
C ASP A 5 20.87 -6.91 21.91
N SER A 6 20.52 -8.12 21.55
CA SER A 6 19.55 -8.37 20.53
C SER A 6 18.16 -7.87 20.93
N LYS A 7 17.88 -7.80 22.23
CA LYS A 7 16.63 -7.27 22.72
C LYS A 7 16.45 -5.81 22.28
N TYR A 8 17.52 -5.05 22.39
CA TYR A 8 17.47 -3.65 22.01
C TYR A 8 17.24 -3.49 20.51
N ALA A 9 17.89 -4.36 19.73
CA ALA A 9 17.72 -4.33 18.29
C ALA A 9 16.29 -4.68 17.89
N ALA A 10 15.69 -5.62 18.59
CA ALA A 10 14.31 -6.01 18.33
C ALA A 10 13.35 -4.85 18.60
N ASP A 11 13.60 -4.10 19.68
CA ASP A 11 12.80 -2.94 20.00
C ASP A 11 12.87 -1.90 18.89
N ALA A 12 14.07 -1.65 18.40
CA ALA A 12 14.26 -0.67 17.33
C ALA A 12 13.52 -1.09 16.08
N LYS A 13 13.52 -2.38 15.77
CA LYS A 13 12.80 -2.89 14.62
C LYS A 13 11.30 -2.70 14.75
N GLN A 14 10.77 -2.95 15.93
CA GLN A 14 9.34 -2.77 16.16
C GLN A 14 8.93 -1.32 15.98
N ARG A 15 9.74 -0.40 16.46
CA ARG A 15 9.45 1.01 16.29
C ARG A 15 9.45 1.41 14.82
N MET A 16 10.41 0.87 14.06
CA MET A 16 10.46 1.13 12.62
C MET A 16 9.22 0.66 11.92
N VAL A 17 8.74 -0.53 12.27
CA VAL A 17 7.54 -1.07 11.66
C VAL A 17 6.35 -0.16 11.94
N HIS A 18 6.22 0.30 13.18
CA HIS A 18 5.12 1.19 13.54
C HIS A 18 5.19 2.50 12.78
N ILE A 19 6.40 3.07 12.66
CA ILE A 19 6.56 4.32 11.96
C ILE A 19 6.21 4.17 10.49
N LYS A 20 6.69 3.09 9.86
CA LYS A 20 6.42 2.86 8.45
C LYS A 20 4.94 2.62 8.22
N ASP A 21 4.29 1.90 9.11
CA ASP A 21 2.86 1.66 8.98
C ASP A 21 2.08 2.96 9.08
N ARG A 22 2.48 3.83 9.98
CA ARG A 22 1.84 5.13 10.13
C ARG A 22 2.04 5.99 8.89
N LEU A 23 3.26 6.01 8.35
CA LEU A 23 3.55 6.75 7.13
C LEU A 23 2.74 6.21 5.96
N ALA A 24 2.66 4.89 5.86
CA ALA A 24 1.88 4.27 4.80
C ALA A 24 0.41 4.65 4.92
N ARG A 25 -0.11 4.66 6.14
CA ARG A 25 -1.50 5.02 6.38
C ARG A 25 -1.77 6.46 5.95
N TYR A 26 -0.81 7.33 6.19
CA TYR A 26 -0.91 8.71 5.77
C TYR A 26 -0.98 8.81 4.25
N GLU A 27 -0.14 8.03 3.55
CA GLU A 27 -0.16 8.03 2.09
C GLU A 27 -1.48 7.48 1.55
N ILE A 28 -2.04 6.49 2.21
CA ILE A 28 -3.34 5.95 1.81
C ILE A 28 -4.43 7.02 1.97
N ALA A 29 -4.37 7.80 3.05
CA ALA A 29 -5.32 8.89 3.24
C ALA A 29 -5.24 9.91 2.09
N ILE A 30 -4.02 10.22 1.66
CA ILE A 30 -3.83 11.13 0.52
C ILE A 30 -4.39 10.51 -0.75
N ALA A 31 -4.14 9.22 -0.96
CA ALA A 31 -4.67 8.55 -2.15
C ALA A 31 -6.20 8.59 -2.16
N ARG A 32 -6.83 8.37 -1.01
CA ARG A 32 -8.30 8.44 -0.94
C ARG A 32 -8.81 9.83 -1.21
N PHE A 33 -8.08 10.84 -0.77
CA PHE A 33 -8.42 12.22 -1.06
C PHE A 33 -8.47 12.44 -2.57
N TYR A 34 -7.45 11.93 -3.28
CA TYR A 34 -7.43 12.04 -4.73
C TYR A 34 -8.56 11.25 -5.38
N MET A 35 -8.88 10.08 -4.84
CA MET A 35 -9.99 9.28 -5.36
C MET A 35 -11.30 10.06 -5.31
N ARG A 36 -11.55 10.73 -4.20
CA ARG A 36 -12.77 11.51 -4.05
C ARG A 36 -12.85 12.66 -5.03
N ARG A 37 -11.71 13.14 -5.49
CA ARG A 37 -11.66 14.22 -6.47
C ARG A 37 -11.53 13.69 -7.89
N GLN A 38 -11.59 12.39 -8.06
CA GLN A 38 -11.50 11.74 -9.35
C GLN A 38 -10.13 11.97 -10.01
N ALA A 39 -9.12 12.24 -9.20
CA ALA A 39 -7.74 12.35 -9.68
C ALA A 39 -7.08 10.98 -9.61
N TYR A 40 -7.51 10.12 -10.54
CA TYR A 40 -7.17 8.70 -10.45
C TYR A 40 -5.70 8.42 -10.71
N VAL A 41 -5.06 9.20 -11.57
CA VAL A 41 -3.62 9.01 -11.80
C VAL A 41 -2.85 9.29 -10.52
N ALA A 42 -3.18 10.37 -9.84
CA ALA A 42 -2.51 10.72 -8.60
C ALA A 42 -2.80 9.68 -7.52
N ALA A 43 -4.03 9.19 -7.46
CA ALA A 43 -4.40 8.18 -6.48
C ALA A 43 -3.62 6.88 -6.70
N ALA A 44 -3.55 6.43 -7.95
CA ALA A 44 -2.82 5.22 -8.28
C ALA A 44 -1.34 5.36 -7.95
N ASN A 45 -0.77 6.52 -8.24
CA ASN A 45 0.64 6.76 -7.96
C ASN A 45 0.92 6.74 -6.46
N ARG A 46 0.01 7.24 -5.64
CA ARG A 46 0.18 7.16 -4.19
C ARG A 46 0.12 5.73 -3.70
N GLY A 47 -0.83 4.95 -4.23
CA GLY A 47 -0.90 3.54 -3.88
C GLY A 47 0.39 2.81 -4.22
N ARG A 48 0.91 3.06 -5.41
CA ARG A 48 2.15 2.44 -5.84
C ARG A 48 3.32 2.86 -4.95
N TYR A 49 3.33 4.12 -4.53
CA TYR A 49 4.36 4.61 -3.63
C TYR A 49 4.39 3.79 -2.34
N VAL A 50 3.23 3.48 -1.80
CA VAL A 50 3.14 2.68 -0.57
C VAL A 50 3.75 1.29 -0.79
N ILE A 51 3.45 0.68 -1.92
CA ILE A 51 3.97 -0.66 -2.20
C ILE A 51 5.48 -0.64 -2.36
N GLU A 52 6.01 0.39 -3.00
CA GLU A 52 7.44 0.48 -3.26
C GLU A 52 8.25 0.85 -2.01
N HIS A 53 7.68 1.67 -1.15
CA HIS A 53 8.43 2.21 -0.02
C HIS A 53 8.05 1.60 1.32
N PHE A 54 6.85 1.04 1.42
CA PHE A 54 6.36 0.46 2.66
C PHE A 54 5.75 -0.92 2.43
N PRO A 55 6.52 -1.84 1.79
CA PRO A 55 5.93 -3.11 1.34
C PRO A 55 5.52 -4.07 2.44
N ASN A 56 6.02 -3.86 3.65
CA ASN A 56 5.73 -4.77 4.75
C ASN A 56 4.73 -4.20 5.74
N THR A 57 3.99 -3.19 5.32
CA THR A 57 3.01 -2.57 6.21
C THR A 57 1.62 -3.17 5.99
N THR A 58 0.72 -2.88 6.92
CA THR A 58 -0.65 -3.35 6.83
C THR A 58 -1.46 -2.62 5.75
N GLN A 59 -0.87 -1.60 5.14
CA GLN A 59 -1.58 -0.77 4.17
C GLN A 59 -1.45 -1.24 2.74
N VAL A 60 -0.64 -2.27 2.49
CA VAL A 60 -0.40 -2.72 1.13
C VAL A 60 -1.67 -3.20 0.45
N GLN A 61 -2.53 -3.90 1.19
CA GLN A 61 -3.80 -4.35 0.64
C GLN A 61 -4.64 -3.18 0.14
N GLN A 62 -4.76 -2.14 0.96
CA GLN A 62 -5.54 -0.97 0.57
C GLN A 62 -4.89 -0.25 -0.60
N ALA A 63 -3.57 -0.21 -0.64
CA ALA A 63 -2.87 0.41 -1.75
C ALA A 63 -3.19 -0.31 -3.06
N LEU A 64 -3.19 -1.63 -3.04
CA LEU A 64 -3.54 -2.42 -4.22
C LEU A 64 -4.99 -2.18 -4.63
N GLU A 65 -5.89 -2.11 -3.68
CA GLU A 65 -7.30 -1.87 -3.97
C GLU A 65 -7.50 -0.50 -4.60
N ILE A 66 -6.80 0.50 -4.11
CA ILE A 66 -6.86 1.84 -4.69
C ILE A 66 -6.33 1.82 -6.11
N MET A 67 -5.23 1.10 -6.34
CA MET A 67 -4.67 1.01 -7.68
C MET A 67 -5.62 0.33 -8.64
N VAL A 68 -6.23 -0.79 -8.24
CA VAL A 68 -7.18 -1.48 -9.08
C VAL A 68 -8.33 -0.54 -9.46
N SER A 69 -8.89 0.11 -8.47
CA SER A 69 -10.02 1.01 -8.68
C SER A 69 -9.65 2.16 -9.60
N SER A 70 -8.48 2.76 -9.36
CA SER A 70 -8.03 3.90 -10.16
C SER A 70 -7.78 3.51 -11.60
N TYR A 71 -7.08 2.39 -11.80
CA TYR A 71 -6.80 1.92 -13.16
C TYR A 71 -8.07 1.57 -13.90
N GLU A 72 -9.04 1.02 -13.19
CA GLU A 72 -10.32 0.71 -13.80
C GLU A 72 -11.02 1.96 -14.30
N GLN A 73 -11.02 3.01 -13.48
CA GLN A 73 -11.63 4.27 -13.89
C GLN A 73 -10.89 4.91 -15.05
N LEU A 74 -9.59 4.69 -15.14
CA LEU A 74 -8.78 5.23 -16.22
C LEU A 74 -8.81 4.39 -17.47
N GLY A 75 -9.41 3.20 -17.42
CA GLY A 75 -9.46 2.31 -18.56
C GLY A 75 -8.15 1.63 -18.85
N LEU A 76 -7.24 1.57 -17.89
CA LEU A 76 -5.93 0.96 -18.06
C LEU A 76 -6.00 -0.51 -17.64
N LYS A 77 -6.54 -1.33 -18.53
CA LYS A 77 -6.85 -2.72 -18.21
C LYS A 77 -5.64 -3.54 -17.80
N GLU A 78 -4.54 -3.35 -18.48
CA GLU A 78 -3.35 -4.14 -18.22
C GLU A 78 -2.81 -3.87 -16.83
N LEU A 79 -2.72 -2.60 -16.47
CA LEU A 79 -2.26 -2.24 -15.14
C LEU A 79 -3.24 -2.70 -14.08
N ARG A 80 -4.52 -2.57 -14.36
CA ARG A 80 -5.56 -3.02 -13.45
C ARG A 80 -5.47 -4.52 -13.23
N ASP A 81 -5.28 -5.29 -14.29
CA ASP A 81 -5.19 -6.75 -14.18
C ASP A 81 -3.95 -7.17 -13.40
N ASN A 82 -2.84 -6.47 -13.59
CA ASN A 82 -1.62 -6.78 -12.84
C ASN A 82 -1.80 -6.50 -11.36
N ALA A 83 -2.42 -5.39 -11.03
CA ALA A 83 -2.66 -5.05 -9.63
C ALA A 83 -3.64 -6.05 -9.00
N MET A 84 -4.68 -6.42 -9.74
CA MET A 84 -5.65 -7.39 -9.28
C MET A 84 -5.00 -8.75 -9.03
N LYS A 85 -4.10 -9.16 -9.91
CA LYS A 85 -3.40 -10.42 -9.76
C LYS A 85 -2.58 -10.44 -8.48
N THR A 86 -1.88 -9.35 -8.20
CA THR A 86 -1.11 -9.25 -6.98
C THR A 86 -2.02 -9.28 -5.76
N LEU A 87 -3.15 -8.61 -5.85
CA LEU A 87 -4.12 -8.58 -4.77
C LEU A 87 -4.64 -9.99 -4.47
N LYS A 88 -4.98 -10.73 -5.51
CA LYS A 88 -5.48 -12.09 -5.34
C LYS A 88 -4.45 -13.00 -4.69
N LEU A 89 -3.20 -12.85 -5.08
CA LEU A 89 -2.14 -13.70 -4.57
C LEU A 89 -1.89 -13.46 -3.09
N ASN A 90 -1.91 -12.22 -2.67
CA ASN A 90 -1.51 -11.86 -1.31
C ASN A 90 -2.67 -11.63 -0.36
N TYR A 91 -3.83 -11.28 -0.89
CA TYR A 91 -5.00 -10.95 -0.07
C TYR A 91 -6.25 -11.54 -0.69
N PRO A 92 -6.35 -12.88 -0.70
CA PRO A 92 -7.47 -13.54 -1.38
C PRO A 92 -8.84 -13.25 -0.79
N ASP A 93 -8.87 -12.72 0.44
CA ASP A 93 -10.12 -12.37 1.10
C ASP A 93 -10.59 -10.96 0.80
N SER A 94 -9.89 -10.25 -0.06
CA SER A 94 -10.27 -8.88 -0.38
C SER A 94 -11.64 -8.84 -1.04
N GLU A 95 -12.43 -7.84 -0.66
CA GLU A 95 -13.74 -7.65 -1.24
C GLU A 95 -13.68 -7.35 -2.74
N PHE A 96 -12.54 -6.84 -3.19
CA PHE A 96 -12.37 -6.51 -4.60
C PHE A 96 -12.28 -7.75 -5.48
N ILE A 97 -12.05 -8.90 -4.89
CA ILE A 97 -11.88 -10.14 -5.64
C ILE A 97 -13.18 -10.88 -5.81
N SER A 98 -14.08 -10.76 -4.87
CA SER A 98 -15.34 -11.53 -4.88
C SER A 98 -16.41 -10.97 -5.82
#